data_73861a21a2fef8a401e6f846df4266f5
#
_entry.id   73861a21a2fef8a401e6f846df4266f5
#
_cell.length_a   1.000
_cell.length_b   1.000
_cell.length_c   1.000
_cell.angle_alpha   90.00
_cell.angle_beta   90.00
_cell.angle_gamma   90.00
#
_symmetry.space_group_name_H-M   'P 1'
#
loop_
_entity.id
_entity.type
_entity.pdbx_description
1 polymer ?
#
loop_
_entity_poly.entity_id
_entity_poly.type
_entity_poly.pdbx_seq_one_letter_code
_entity_poly.pdbx_strand_id
1 'polypeptide(L)'
;MAKITLDNLAHSYLPNPTSEDDFALKELNHDWVDGEAYALLGASGCGKSTLLNIISGLLHPSQGRILFNDRDVTNDPTTKRNIAQVFQFPVVYDTMTVRDNLAFPLRNRGADAAYVAQRVQQI
;
A
#
# COMPACT_ATOMS: atom_id res chain seq x y z
N MET A 1 3.82 -11.34 -7.30
CA MET A 1 2.78 -10.30 -7.12
C MET A 1 1.54 -10.96 -6.56
N ALA A 2 0.45 -10.28 -6.39
CA ALA A 2 -0.76 -10.85 -5.80
C ALA A 2 -2.01 -10.31 -6.50
N LYS A 3 -3.04 -11.13 -6.68
CA LYS A 3 -4.39 -10.63 -6.96
C LYS A 3 -4.83 -9.75 -5.79
N ILE A 4 -5.39 -8.57 -6.07
CA ILE A 4 -5.94 -7.67 -5.06
C ILE A 4 -7.43 -7.55 -5.26
N THR A 5 -8.21 -7.87 -4.23
CA THR A 5 -9.66 -7.72 -4.22
C THR A 5 -10.07 -6.65 -3.23
N LEU A 6 -10.88 -5.71 -3.69
CA LEU A 6 -11.59 -4.73 -2.87
C LEU A 6 -13.04 -5.19 -2.72
N ASP A 7 -13.47 -5.43 -1.51
CA ASP A 7 -14.81 -5.94 -1.19
C ASP A 7 -15.56 -4.91 -0.33
N ASN A 8 -16.51 -4.22 -0.93
CA ASN A 8 -17.32 -3.15 -0.36
C ASN A 8 -16.48 -2.09 0.38
N LEU A 9 -15.31 -1.75 -0.18
CA LEU A 9 -14.33 -0.88 0.44
C LEU A 9 -14.80 0.57 0.41
N ALA A 10 -14.88 1.22 1.59
CA ALA A 10 -15.17 2.64 1.70
C ALA A 10 -14.38 3.27 2.85
N HIS A 11 -14.12 4.58 2.74
CA HIS A 11 -13.45 5.30 3.82
C HIS A 11 -13.94 6.74 3.95
N SER A 12 -14.21 7.11 5.20
CA SER A 12 -14.45 8.49 5.61
C SER A 12 -13.44 8.88 6.70
N TYR A 13 -12.92 10.09 6.61
CA TYR A 13 -12.12 10.69 7.68
C TYR A 13 -12.97 11.26 8.81
N LEU A 14 -14.31 11.32 8.61
CA LEU A 14 -15.25 11.74 9.64
C LEU A 14 -15.62 10.56 10.55
N PRO A 15 -15.73 10.78 11.87
CA PRO A 15 -16.05 9.68 12.80
C PRO A 15 -17.47 9.15 12.62
N ASN A 16 -18.39 9.98 12.13
CA ASN A 16 -19.81 9.63 11.92
C ASN A 16 -20.29 10.20 10.58
N PRO A 17 -19.96 9.57 9.44
CA PRO A 17 -20.42 10.01 8.14
C PRO A 17 -21.94 9.82 8.05
N THR A 18 -22.65 10.80 7.52
CA THR A 18 -24.12 10.82 7.40
C THR A 18 -24.60 10.83 5.95
N SER A 19 -23.71 11.15 5.00
CA SER A 19 -24.01 11.21 3.57
C SER A 19 -22.88 10.60 2.75
N GLU A 20 -23.16 10.30 1.48
CA GLU A 20 -22.12 9.82 0.55
C GLU A 20 -20.97 10.83 0.34
N ASP A 21 -21.26 12.11 0.47
CA ASP A 21 -20.27 13.18 0.29
C ASP A 21 -19.27 13.27 1.46
N ASP A 22 -19.59 12.63 2.58
CA ASP A 22 -18.70 12.51 3.73
C ASP A 22 -17.58 11.47 3.50
N PHE A 23 -17.67 10.68 2.43
CA PHE A 23 -16.69 9.65 2.11
C PHE A 23 -15.60 10.16 1.16
N ALA A 24 -14.36 10.09 1.60
CA ALA A 24 -13.19 10.33 0.75
C ALA A 24 -13.00 9.22 -0.29
N LEU A 25 -13.42 8.00 0.03
CA LEU A 25 -13.53 6.87 -0.87
C LEU A 25 -14.94 6.30 -0.73
N LYS A 26 -15.77 6.50 -1.76
CA LYS A 26 -17.10 5.89 -1.84
C LYS A 26 -16.96 4.39 -2.02
N GLU A 27 -18.01 3.63 -1.69
CA GLU A 27 -17.99 2.17 -1.78
C GLU A 27 -17.49 1.68 -3.14
N LEU A 28 -16.50 0.83 -3.09
CA LEU A 28 -15.80 0.31 -4.27
C LEU A 28 -15.62 -1.20 -4.17
N ASN A 29 -16.04 -1.90 -5.23
CA ASN A 29 -15.78 -3.32 -5.45
C ASN A 29 -14.92 -3.46 -6.70
N HIS A 30 -13.74 -4.08 -6.60
CA HIS A 30 -12.85 -4.26 -7.73
C HIS A 30 -11.84 -5.38 -7.51
N ASP A 31 -11.49 -6.05 -8.61
CA ASP A 31 -10.41 -7.05 -8.65
C ASP A 31 -9.29 -6.58 -9.58
N TRP A 32 -8.06 -6.58 -9.07
CA TRP A 32 -6.85 -6.47 -9.88
C TRP A 32 -6.17 -7.83 -10.01
N VAL A 33 -5.95 -8.25 -11.25
CA VAL A 33 -5.33 -9.55 -11.55
C VAL A 33 -3.83 -9.52 -11.25
N ASP A 34 -3.30 -10.63 -10.78
CA ASP A 34 -1.86 -10.78 -10.55
C ASP A 34 -1.07 -10.65 -11.86
N GLY A 35 0.05 -9.96 -11.79
CA GLY A 35 1.00 -9.81 -12.91
C GLY A 35 0.67 -8.69 -13.90
N GLU A 36 -0.45 -8.01 -13.76
CA GLU A 36 -0.82 -6.89 -14.62
C GLU A 36 -0.43 -5.52 -14.05
N ALA A 37 -0.35 -4.52 -14.92
CA ALA A 37 -0.14 -3.13 -14.54
C ALA A 37 -1.45 -2.34 -14.71
N TYR A 38 -1.81 -1.58 -13.69
CA TYR A 38 -3.04 -0.78 -13.66
C TYR A 38 -2.74 0.69 -13.42
N ALA A 39 -3.50 1.57 -14.05
CA ALA A 39 -3.46 3.01 -13.81
C ALA A 39 -4.76 3.46 -13.12
N LEU A 40 -4.63 4.14 -11.99
CA LEU A 40 -5.75 4.73 -11.27
C LEU A 40 -5.92 6.20 -11.71
N LEU A 41 -6.95 6.47 -12.49
CA LEU A 41 -7.24 7.79 -13.04
C LEU A 41 -8.38 8.46 -12.28
N GLY A 42 -8.31 9.77 -12.16
CA GLY A 42 -9.35 10.58 -11.53
C GLY A 42 -8.88 11.99 -11.19
N ALA A 43 -9.82 12.90 -10.97
CA ALA A 43 -9.55 14.27 -10.56
C ALA A 43 -8.79 14.35 -9.23
N SER A 44 -8.16 15.49 -8.94
CA SER A 44 -7.58 15.75 -7.62
C SER A 44 -8.68 15.64 -6.55
N GLY A 45 -8.36 14.97 -5.42
CA GLY A 45 -9.30 14.81 -4.32
C GLY A 45 -10.34 13.67 -4.48
N CYS A 46 -10.30 12.89 -5.57
CA CYS A 46 -11.26 11.80 -5.78
C CYS A 46 -10.92 10.48 -5.04
N GLY A 47 -10.02 10.51 -4.05
CA GLY A 47 -9.74 9.35 -3.20
C GLY A 47 -8.59 8.42 -3.66
N LYS A 48 -7.85 8.74 -4.74
CA LYS A 48 -6.75 7.88 -5.23
C LYS A 48 -5.68 7.59 -4.16
N SER A 49 -5.17 8.63 -3.51
CA SER A 49 -4.17 8.48 -2.43
C SER A 49 -4.75 7.76 -1.22
N THR A 50 -6.01 8.01 -0.88
CA THR A 50 -6.73 7.29 0.17
C THR A 50 -6.77 5.79 -0.12
N LEU A 51 -7.16 5.41 -1.33
CA LEU A 51 -7.20 4.01 -1.77
C LEU A 51 -5.80 3.35 -1.69
N LEU A 52 -4.77 4.01 -2.23
CA LEU A 52 -3.39 3.48 -2.18
C LEU A 52 -2.89 3.31 -0.74
N ASN A 53 -3.18 4.27 0.15
CA ASN A 53 -2.82 4.17 1.57
C ASN A 53 -3.57 3.03 2.28
N ILE A 54 -4.81 2.76 1.90
CA ILE A 54 -5.57 1.63 2.44
C ILE A 54 -4.99 0.31 1.93
N ILE A 55 -4.68 0.18 0.64
CA ILE A 55 -4.06 -1.02 0.05
C ILE A 55 -2.72 -1.30 0.72
N SER A 56 -1.92 -0.27 0.96
CA SER A 56 -0.61 -0.42 1.61
C SER A 56 -0.67 -0.67 3.11
N GLY A 57 -1.81 -0.47 3.76
CA GLY A 57 -1.98 -0.61 5.21
C GLY A 57 -1.50 0.58 6.02
N LEU A 58 -1.28 1.73 5.38
CA LEU A 58 -1.00 3.00 6.05
C LEU A 58 -2.28 3.64 6.60
N LEU A 59 -3.43 3.28 6.04
CA LEU A 59 -4.74 3.75 6.44
C LEU A 59 -5.69 2.56 6.59
N HIS A 60 -6.50 2.56 7.64
CA HIS A 60 -7.51 1.53 7.84
C HIS A 60 -8.83 1.97 7.18
N PRO A 61 -9.50 1.12 6.40
CA PRO A 61 -10.78 1.49 5.79
C PRO A 61 -11.87 1.63 6.87
N SER A 62 -12.85 2.49 6.63
CA SER A 62 -14.01 2.60 7.51
C SER A 62 -14.98 1.45 7.33
N GLN A 63 -15.03 0.87 6.11
CA GLN A 63 -15.92 -0.24 5.75
C GLN A 63 -15.22 -1.14 4.74
N GLY A 64 -15.69 -2.39 4.66
CA GLY A 64 -15.23 -3.35 3.68
C GLY A 64 -13.91 -4.01 4.00
N ARG A 65 -13.35 -4.72 3.01
CA ARG A 65 -12.16 -5.55 3.15
C ARG A 65 -11.23 -5.44 1.97
N ILE A 66 -9.96 -5.73 2.22
CA ILE A 66 -8.94 -5.93 1.17
C ILE A 66 -8.39 -7.34 1.29
N LEU A 67 -8.37 -8.05 0.17
CA LEU A 67 -7.79 -9.39 0.09
C LEU A 67 -6.60 -9.41 -0.86
N PHE A 68 -5.54 -10.11 -0.46
CA PHE A 68 -4.40 -10.45 -1.32
C PHE A 68 -4.40 -11.97 -1.52
N ASN A 69 -4.59 -12.43 -2.77
CA ASN A 69 -4.75 -13.86 -3.10
C ASN A 69 -5.81 -14.53 -2.20
N ASP A 70 -6.98 -13.91 -2.09
CA ASP A 70 -8.12 -14.36 -1.28
C ASP A 70 -7.88 -14.39 0.25
N ARG A 71 -6.70 -13.98 0.73
CA ARG A 71 -6.42 -13.77 2.15
C ARG A 71 -6.78 -12.35 2.56
N ASP A 72 -7.64 -12.21 3.56
CA ASP A 72 -7.98 -10.91 4.14
C ASP A 72 -6.76 -10.29 4.83
N VAL A 73 -6.35 -9.12 4.35
CA VAL A 73 -5.21 -8.34 4.87
C VAL A 73 -5.65 -7.01 5.48
N THR A 74 -6.94 -6.79 5.63
CA THR A 74 -7.51 -5.51 6.08
C THR A 74 -6.89 -5.01 7.38
N ASN A 75 -6.68 -5.93 8.33
CA ASN A 75 -6.10 -5.64 9.64
C ASN A 75 -4.58 -5.90 9.72
N ASP A 76 -3.97 -6.36 8.62
CA ASP A 76 -2.53 -6.61 8.61
C ASP A 76 -1.76 -5.29 8.54
N PRO A 77 -0.70 -5.11 9.35
CA PRO A 77 0.18 -3.96 9.22
C PRO A 77 0.95 -4.01 7.90
N THR A 78 1.40 -2.85 7.42
CA THR A 78 2.18 -2.69 6.17
C THR A 78 3.33 -3.70 6.04
N THR A 79 4.02 -3.97 7.14
CA THR A 79 5.16 -4.90 7.17
C THR A 79 4.82 -6.35 6.82
N LYS A 80 3.56 -6.76 6.99
CA LYS A 80 3.06 -8.11 6.68
C LYS A 80 2.44 -8.23 5.29
N ARG A 81 2.18 -7.11 4.60
CA ARG A 81 1.50 -7.11 3.29
C ARG A 81 2.42 -7.41 2.12
N ASN A 82 3.73 -7.44 2.31
CA ASN A 82 4.75 -7.64 1.27
C ASN A 82 4.55 -6.73 0.04
N ILE A 83 4.35 -5.45 0.29
CA ILE A 83 4.18 -4.41 -0.71
C ILE A 83 5.40 -3.49 -0.78
N ALA A 84 5.51 -2.74 -1.86
CA ALA A 84 6.38 -1.58 -1.97
C ALA A 84 5.55 -0.39 -2.46
N GLN A 85 5.74 0.78 -1.86
CA GLN A 85 5.07 2.01 -2.25
C GLN A 85 6.10 3.07 -2.60
N VAL A 86 5.91 3.71 -3.77
CA VAL A 86 6.70 4.88 -4.17
C VAL A 86 5.82 6.11 -3.94
N PHE A 87 6.32 7.02 -3.12
CA PHE A 87 5.62 8.26 -2.81
C PHE A 87 5.92 9.34 -3.85
N GLN A 88 5.06 10.35 -3.93
CA GLN A 88 5.22 11.50 -4.83
C GLN A 88 6.51 12.28 -4.53
N PHE A 89 6.91 12.35 -3.27
CA PHE A 89 8.18 12.93 -2.86
C PHE A 89 9.17 11.83 -2.49
N PRO A 90 10.45 11.97 -2.86
CA PRO A 90 11.47 11.00 -2.47
C PRO A 90 11.52 10.84 -0.94
N VAL A 91 11.52 9.60 -0.48
CA VAL A 91 11.68 9.25 0.93
C VAL A 91 13.01 8.55 1.09
N VAL A 92 14.01 9.27 1.59
CA VAL A 92 15.33 8.74 1.93
C VAL A 92 15.65 9.09 3.37
N TYR A 93 16.44 8.26 4.02
CA TYR A 93 16.95 8.54 5.36
C TYR A 93 18.28 9.28 5.24
N ASP A 94 18.25 10.58 5.52
CA ASP A 94 19.43 11.47 5.38
C ASP A 94 20.57 11.07 6.33
N THR A 95 20.26 10.39 7.42
CA THR A 95 21.23 9.87 8.39
C THR A 95 21.90 8.56 7.96
N MET A 96 21.48 7.99 6.86
CA MET A 96 22.00 6.73 6.30
C MET A 96 22.80 6.98 5.03
N THR A 97 23.82 6.15 4.80
CA THR A 97 24.50 6.13 3.50
C THR A 97 23.56 5.64 2.39
N VAL A 98 23.91 5.89 1.13
CA VAL A 98 23.18 5.34 -0.04
C VAL A 98 23.05 3.81 0.09
N ARG A 99 24.14 3.13 0.42
CA ARG A 99 24.17 1.69 0.63
C ARG A 99 23.18 1.24 1.71
N ASP A 100 23.10 1.96 2.82
CA ASP A 100 22.22 1.61 3.93
C ASP A 100 20.76 1.88 3.57
N ASN A 101 20.44 2.95 2.85
CA ASN A 101 19.10 3.21 2.32
C ASN A 101 18.63 2.07 1.40
N LEU A 102 19.50 1.58 0.50
CA LEU A 102 19.20 0.46 -0.38
C LEU A 102 19.07 -0.87 0.38
N ALA A 103 19.88 -1.08 1.42
CA ALA A 103 19.87 -2.29 2.23
C ALA A 103 18.69 -2.36 3.21
N PHE A 104 18.18 -1.21 3.66
CA PHE A 104 17.18 -1.09 4.73
C PHE A 104 15.93 -1.95 4.52
N PRO A 105 15.27 -1.95 3.35
CA PRO A 105 14.07 -2.79 3.13
C PRO A 105 14.35 -4.28 3.23
N LEU A 106 15.54 -4.73 2.79
CA LEU A 106 15.93 -6.14 2.84
C LEU A 106 16.24 -6.58 4.27
N ARG A 107 16.96 -5.72 5.03
CA ARG A 107 17.25 -5.96 6.44
C ARG A 107 15.97 -6.06 7.28
N ASN A 108 15.00 -5.17 7.03
CA ASN A 108 13.70 -5.19 7.73
C ASN A 108 12.89 -6.46 7.45
N ARG A 109 13.10 -7.11 6.31
CA ARG A 109 12.49 -8.41 5.97
C ARG A 109 13.28 -9.61 6.52
N GLY A 110 14.36 -9.38 7.27
CA GLY A 110 15.20 -10.43 7.83
C GLY A 110 16.09 -11.16 6.81
N ALA A 111 16.38 -10.52 5.67
CA ALA A 111 17.29 -11.09 4.68
C ALA A 111 18.70 -11.23 5.25
N ASP A 112 19.40 -12.31 4.89
CA ASP A 112 20.76 -12.54 5.34
C ASP A 112 21.76 -11.51 4.74
N ALA A 113 22.88 -11.29 5.43
CA ALA A 113 23.84 -10.24 5.08
C ALA A 113 24.48 -10.45 3.71
N ALA A 114 24.72 -11.69 3.29
CA ALA A 114 25.32 -12.00 1.99
C ALA A 114 24.36 -11.65 0.86
N TYR A 115 23.09 -12.03 0.98
CA TYR A 115 22.05 -11.67 0.03
C TYR A 115 21.85 -10.15 -0.07
N VAL A 116 21.80 -9.45 1.08
CA VAL A 116 21.70 -7.98 1.10
C VAL A 116 22.88 -7.34 0.37
N ALA A 117 24.13 -7.79 0.64
CA ALA A 117 25.32 -7.24 -0.02
C ALA A 117 25.26 -7.45 -1.54
N GLN A 118 24.90 -8.64 -1.99
CA GLN A 118 24.76 -8.97 -3.41
C GLN A 118 23.71 -8.10 -4.09
N ARG A 119 22.53 -7.97 -3.50
CA ARG A 119 21.43 -7.19 -4.10
C ARG A 119 21.74 -5.70 -4.18
N VAL A 120 22.35 -5.13 -3.15
CA VAL A 120 22.78 -3.71 -3.15
C VAL A 120 23.85 -3.41 -4.21
N GLN A 121 24.69 -4.39 -4.56
CA GLN A 121 25.68 -4.23 -5.64
C GLN A 121 25.08 -4.30 -7.05
N GLN A 122 23.89 -4.89 -7.20
CA GLN A 122 23.19 -5.04 -8.48
C GLN A 122 22.42 -3.79 -8.91
N ILE A 123 22.23 -2.84 -8.00
CA ILE A 123 21.50 -1.57 -8.20
C ILE A 123 22.51 -0.42 -8.38
#